data_8986b222541f36134f2f2c50f5027e0e
#
_entry.id   8986b222541f36134f2f2c50f5027e0e
#
_cell.length_a   1.000
_cell.length_b   1.000
_cell.length_c   1.000
_cell.angle_alpha   90.00
_cell.angle_beta   90.00
_cell.angle_gamma   90.00
#
_symmetry.space_group_name_H-M   'P 1'
#
loop_
_entity.id
_entity.type
_entity.pdbx_description
1 polymer ?
#
loop_
_entity_poly.entity_id
_entity_poly.type
_entity_poly.pdbx_seq_one_letter_code
_entity_poly.pdbx_strand_id
1 'polypeptide(L)'
;MWDPDVYLAFSGHRNRPFYELVSRVGLERARRVVDLGCGPGHLTRYLARRWPGAVIEALDSSPEMVAAAAERGIDATTGDLRDWKPKPDTDVVVSNAALHWVPEHSDLLVRWVDELAPGSWIAVQIPGNFETPSHAAVRALARREPYAKLMRDIPFRVGAVVQSPAYYAEQLMDTGCKVDLWETTYLHQLTGEHPVLDWITGSALVPVRERLSDESWQQFRQELIPLLNDAYPPRADGSTIFPFRRLFMVAEVGGARRSGG
;
A
#
# COMPACT_ATOMS: atom_id res chain seq x y z
N MET A 1 10.96 10.06 -7.54
CA MET A 1 11.39 8.78 -8.16
C MET A 1 11.50 7.73 -7.08
N TRP A 2 10.83 6.58 -7.22
CA TRP A 2 10.87 5.47 -6.27
C TRP A 2 12.20 4.74 -6.36
N ASP A 3 12.84 4.51 -5.20
CA ASP A 3 14.10 3.75 -5.10
C ASP A 3 13.78 2.33 -4.56
N PRO A 4 13.93 1.28 -5.40
CA PRO A 4 13.64 -0.10 -5.01
C PRO A 4 14.50 -0.60 -3.84
N ASP A 5 15.75 -0.18 -3.73
CA ASP A 5 16.67 -0.66 -2.68
C ASP A 5 16.31 -0.09 -1.31
N VAL A 6 15.99 1.20 -1.24
CA VAL A 6 15.47 1.84 -0.02
C VAL A 6 14.13 1.22 0.39
N TYR A 7 13.27 0.89 -0.57
CA TYR A 7 12.00 0.20 -0.30
C TYR A 7 12.21 -1.21 0.25
N LEU A 8 13.18 -1.95 -0.27
CA LEU A 8 13.46 -3.34 0.13
C LEU A 8 14.24 -3.47 1.45
N ALA A 9 14.88 -2.42 1.95
CA ALA A 9 15.63 -2.43 3.21
C ALA A 9 14.79 -2.96 4.40
N PHE A 10 13.47 -2.77 4.37
CA PHE A 10 12.53 -3.26 5.38
C PHE A 10 11.62 -4.38 4.88
N SER A 11 12.05 -5.17 3.88
CA SER A 11 11.23 -6.18 3.21
C SER A 11 10.63 -7.21 4.18
N GLY A 12 11.36 -7.66 5.20
CA GLY A 12 10.85 -8.59 6.21
C GLY A 12 9.58 -8.10 6.90
N HIS A 13 9.54 -6.82 7.29
CA HIS A 13 8.39 -6.20 7.92
C HIS A 13 7.26 -5.85 6.92
N ARG A 14 7.62 -5.56 5.67
CA ARG A 14 6.65 -5.17 4.62
C ARG A 14 6.00 -6.37 3.94
N ASN A 15 6.63 -7.53 3.94
CA ASN A 15 6.14 -8.74 3.27
C ASN A 15 5.08 -9.47 4.09
N ARG A 16 5.17 -9.49 5.42
CA ARG A 16 4.24 -10.18 6.31
C ARG A 16 2.76 -9.84 6.04
N PRO A 17 2.36 -8.57 5.91
CA PRO A 17 0.98 -8.20 5.59
C PRO A 17 0.47 -8.81 4.29
N PHE A 18 1.33 -8.91 3.27
CA PHE A 18 0.96 -9.52 2.00
C PHE A 18 0.63 -11.02 2.15
N TYR A 19 1.44 -11.75 2.90
CA TYR A 19 1.18 -13.17 3.14
C TYR A 19 -0.09 -13.39 3.97
N GLU A 20 -0.33 -12.56 4.98
CA GLU A 20 -1.56 -12.59 5.76
C GLU A 20 -2.79 -12.29 4.89
N LEU A 21 -2.70 -11.30 4.02
CA LEU A 21 -3.75 -10.96 3.05
C LEU A 21 -4.08 -12.14 2.13
N VAL A 22 -3.07 -12.65 1.42
CA VAL A 22 -3.26 -13.71 0.42
C VAL A 22 -3.72 -15.03 1.04
N SER A 23 -3.34 -15.30 2.31
CA SER A 23 -3.78 -16.50 3.02
C SER A 23 -5.30 -16.57 3.27
N ARG A 24 -5.99 -15.42 3.21
CA ARG A 24 -7.44 -15.33 3.38
C ARG A 24 -8.23 -15.51 2.10
N VAL A 25 -7.57 -15.55 0.94
CA VAL A 25 -8.24 -15.90 -0.32
C VAL A 25 -8.55 -17.39 -0.34
N GLY A 26 -9.85 -17.72 -0.31
CA GLY A 26 -10.33 -19.10 -0.20
C GLY A 26 -10.28 -19.91 -1.49
N LEU A 27 -9.80 -19.34 -2.60
CA LEU A 27 -9.74 -20.02 -3.89
C LEU A 27 -8.47 -20.88 -3.99
N GLU A 28 -8.64 -22.19 -4.17
CA GLU A 28 -7.51 -23.14 -4.29
C GLU A 28 -6.83 -23.09 -5.66
N ARG A 29 -7.61 -22.89 -6.72
CA ARG A 29 -7.14 -22.88 -8.11
C ARG A 29 -7.66 -21.63 -8.80
N ALA A 30 -6.77 -20.91 -9.48
CA ALA A 30 -7.12 -19.75 -10.26
C ALA A 30 -6.63 -19.90 -11.70
N ARG A 31 -7.38 -19.34 -12.65
CA ARG A 31 -6.98 -19.24 -14.06
C ARG A 31 -6.06 -18.05 -14.29
N ARG A 32 -6.40 -16.91 -13.71
CA ARG A 32 -5.64 -15.65 -13.76
C ARG A 32 -5.64 -14.97 -12.39
N VAL A 33 -4.45 -14.54 -11.99
CA VAL A 33 -4.21 -13.74 -10.77
C VAL A 33 -3.54 -12.43 -11.18
N VAL A 34 -4.06 -11.33 -10.70
CA VAL A 34 -3.58 -9.98 -11.04
C VAL A 34 -3.00 -9.31 -9.80
N ASP A 35 -1.81 -8.74 -9.92
CA ASP A 35 -1.12 -7.95 -8.88
C ASP A 35 -1.10 -6.47 -9.30
N LEU A 36 -1.99 -5.69 -8.72
CA LEU A 36 -2.15 -4.27 -9.01
C LEU A 36 -1.32 -3.40 -8.07
N GLY A 37 -0.31 -2.74 -8.59
CA GLY A 37 0.73 -2.05 -7.85
C GLY A 37 1.78 -3.03 -7.34
N CYS A 38 2.30 -3.88 -8.24
CA CYS A 38 3.21 -4.98 -7.92
C CYS A 38 4.59 -4.53 -7.40
N GLY A 39 4.93 -3.25 -7.55
CA GLY A 39 6.23 -2.72 -7.20
C GLY A 39 7.36 -3.49 -7.91
N PRO A 40 8.48 -3.78 -7.21
CA PRO A 40 9.61 -4.49 -7.81
C PRO A 40 9.38 -6.01 -7.97
N GLY A 41 8.14 -6.50 -7.89
CA GLY A 41 7.72 -7.85 -8.24
C GLY A 41 8.13 -8.97 -7.27
N HIS A 42 8.79 -8.66 -6.16
CA HIS A 42 9.29 -9.70 -5.23
C HIS A 42 8.15 -10.49 -4.56
N LEU A 43 7.00 -9.87 -4.33
CA LEU A 43 5.80 -10.53 -3.77
C LEU A 43 4.95 -11.21 -4.85
N THR A 44 4.96 -10.72 -6.06
CA THR A 44 4.26 -11.32 -7.21
C THR A 44 4.70 -12.76 -7.45
N ARG A 45 5.99 -13.08 -7.22
CA ARG A 45 6.51 -14.47 -7.28
C ARG A 45 5.82 -15.41 -6.28
N TYR A 46 5.32 -14.91 -5.17
CA TYR A 46 4.55 -15.70 -4.21
C TYR A 46 3.20 -16.09 -4.79
N LEU A 47 2.53 -15.21 -5.54
CA LEU A 47 1.25 -15.50 -6.21
C LEU A 47 1.39 -16.67 -7.20
N ALA A 48 2.47 -16.67 -8.00
CA ALA A 48 2.76 -17.77 -8.91
C ALA A 48 2.97 -19.12 -8.20
N ARG A 49 3.51 -19.11 -7.00
CA ARG A 49 3.66 -20.32 -6.17
C ARG A 49 2.36 -20.74 -5.49
N ARG A 50 1.55 -19.77 -5.07
CA ARG A 50 0.25 -20.02 -4.43
C ARG A 50 -0.77 -20.60 -5.41
N TRP A 51 -0.72 -20.14 -6.67
CA TRP A 51 -1.60 -20.62 -7.74
C TRP A 51 -0.77 -21.13 -8.93
N PRO A 52 -0.18 -22.34 -8.82
CA PRO A 52 0.61 -22.89 -9.91
C PRO A 52 -0.28 -23.20 -11.11
N GLY A 53 0.12 -22.70 -12.27
CA GLY A 53 -0.66 -22.82 -13.52
C GLY A 53 -1.59 -21.64 -13.82
N ALA A 54 -1.76 -20.69 -12.88
CA ALA A 54 -2.44 -19.43 -13.19
C ALA A 54 -1.58 -18.53 -14.08
N VAL A 55 -2.23 -17.77 -14.95
CA VAL A 55 -1.60 -16.63 -15.60
C VAL A 55 -1.41 -15.54 -14.55
N ILE A 56 -0.18 -15.12 -14.30
CA ILE A 56 0.11 -14.00 -13.40
C ILE A 56 0.23 -12.73 -14.24
N GLU A 57 -0.64 -11.77 -13.96
CA GLU A 57 -0.60 -10.43 -14.55
C GLU A 57 -0.12 -9.47 -13.47
N ALA A 58 0.83 -8.60 -13.78
CA ALA A 58 1.37 -7.63 -12.85
C ALA A 58 1.40 -6.25 -13.49
N LEU A 59 1.04 -5.22 -12.72
CA LEU A 59 0.98 -3.85 -13.18
C LEU A 59 1.49 -2.90 -12.10
N ASP A 60 2.30 -1.92 -12.50
CA ASP A 60 2.72 -0.81 -11.66
C ASP A 60 2.80 0.48 -12.48
N SER A 61 2.56 1.62 -11.85
CA SER A 61 2.63 2.92 -12.53
C SER A 61 4.06 3.44 -12.69
N SER A 62 5.03 2.93 -11.92
CA SER A 62 6.44 3.34 -11.99
C SER A 62 7.22 2.46 -12.98
N PRO A 63 7.78 3.05 -14.07
CA PRO A 63 8.66 2.32 -14.98
C PRO A 63 9.87 1.70 -14.28
N GLU A 64 10.40 2.35 -13.24
CA GLU A 64 11.55 1.86 -12.45
C GLU A 64 11.16 0.59 -11.67
N MET A 65 9.95 0.54 -11.11
CA MET A 65 9.45 -0.65 -10.43
C MET A 65 9.22 -1.79 -11.41
N VAL A 66 8.64 -1.51 -12.57
CA VAL A 66 8.45 -2.49 -13.65
C VAL A 66 9.78 -3.04 -14.15
N ALA A 67 10.80 -2.20 -14.36
CA ALA A 67 12.13 -2.63 -14.71
C ALA A 67 12.75 -3.55 -13.63
N ALA A 68 12.64 -3.19 -12.37
CA ALA A 68 13.11 -4.02 -11.25
C ALA A 68 12.32 -5.33 -11.11
N ALA A 69 11.04 -5.37 -11.48
CA ALA A 69 10.24 -6.60 -11.54
C ALA A 69 10.73 -7.52 -12.68
N ALA A 70 11.03 -6.95 -13.84
CA ALA A 70 11.57 -7.70 -15.00
C ALA A 70 12.92 -8.37 -14.68
N GLU A 71 13.82 -7.69 -13.96
CA GLU A 71 15.09 -8.28 -13.48
C GLU A 71 14.87 -9.51 -12.57
N ARG A 72 13.70 -9.58 -11.92
CA ARG A 72 13.28 -10.71 -11.06
C ARG A 72 12.50 -11.78 -11.82
N GLY A 73 12.35 -11.62 -13.14
CA GLY A 73 11.63 -12.56 -14.00
C GLY A 73 10.10 -12.44 -13.87
N ILE A 74 9.60 -11.26 -13.49
CA ILE A 74 8.17 -10.94 -13.48
C ILE A 74 7.86 -10.11 -14.72
N ASP A 75 6.93 -10.60 -15.53
CA ASP A 75 6.38 -9.87 -16.67
C ASP A 75 5.34 -8.86 -16.17
N ALA A 76 5.83 -7.66 -15.82
CA ALA A 76 5.01 -6.57 -15.35
C ALA A 76 4.81 -5.51 -16.43
N THR A 77 3.65 -4.89 -16.46
CA THR A 77 3.28 -3.84 -17.41
C THR A 77 3.26 -2.48 -16.69
N THR A 78 3.82 -1.46 -17.34
CA THR A 78 3.65 -0.07 -16.84
C THR A 78 2.24 0.40 -17.18
N GLY A 79 1.50 0.85 -16.16
CA GLY A 79 0.14 1.35 -16.35
C GLY A 79 -0.50 1.88 -15.06
N ASP A 80 -1.57 2.65 -15.25
CA ASP A 80 -2.37 3.14 -14.12
C ASP A 80 -3.43 2.11 -13.75
N LEU A 81 -3.50 1.75 -12.47
CA LEU A 81 -4.50 0.80 -11.99
C LEU A 81 -5.95 1.32 -12.13
N ARG A 82 -6.13 2.64 -12.32
CA ARG A 82 -7.44 3.23 -12.63
C ARG A 82 -7.97 2.82 -14.00
N ASP A 83 -7.07 2.53 -14.94
CA ASP A 83 -7.41 2.12 -16.30
C ASP A 83 -7.51 0.60 -16.46
N TRP A 84 -7.06 -0.14 -15.44
CA TRP A 84 -7.12 -1.60 -15.47
C TRP A 84 -8.57 -2.11 -15.45
N LYS A 85 -8.81 -3.16 -16.22
CA LYS A 85 -10.08 -3.88 -16.29
C LYS A 85 -9.86 -5.38 -16.20
N PRO A 86 -10.73 -6.12 -15.47
CA PRO A 86 -10.63 -7.56 -15.39
C PRO A 86 -10.88 -8.22 -16.75
N LYS A 87 -10.16 -9.30 -17.01
CA LYS A 87 -10.42 -10.21 -18.13
C LYS A 87 -11.45 -11.26 -17.69
N PRO A 88 -12.16 -11.92 -18.65
CA PRO A 88 -13.20 -12.91 -18.31
C PRO A 88 -12.69 -14.10 -17.49
N ASP A 89 -11.39 -14.36 -17.48
CA ASP A 89 -10.71 -15.42 -16.73
C ASP A 89 -10.02 -14.91 -15.46
N THR A 90 -10.24 -13.65 -15.06
CA THR A 90 -9.67 -13.09 -13.83
C THR A 90 -10.38 -13.68 -12.62
N ASP A 91 -9.69 -14.48 -11.84
CA ASP A 91 -10.22 -15.13 -10.65
C ASP A 91 -9.78 -14.49 -9.35
N VAL A 92 -8.59 -13.86 -9.33
CA VAL A 92 -8.06 -13.21 -8.13
C VAL A 92 -7.41 -11.88 -8.50
N VAL A 93 -7.78 -10.82 -7.79
CA VAL A 93 -7.14 -9.51 -7.83
C VAL A 93 -6.48 -9.23 -6.50
N VAL A 94 -5.21 -8.92 -6.51
CA VAL A 94 -4.43 -8.54 -5.32
C VAL A 94 -3.92 -7.12 -5.47
N SER A 95 -4.03 -6.30 -4.44
CA SER A 95 -3.38 -5.00 -4.37
C SER A 95 -2.84 -4.75 -2.97
N ASN A 96 -1.53 -4.66 -2.83
CA ASN A 96 -0.89 -4.48 -1.53
C ASN A 96 -0.12 -3.16 -1.46
N ALA A 97 -0.53 -2.29 -0.58
CA ALA A 97 0.07 -0.98 -0.33
C ALA A 97 0.16 -0.08 -1.59
N ALA A 98 -0.81 -0.18 -2.50
CA ALA A 98 -0.91 0.61 -3.72
C ALA A 98 -2.16 1.50 -3.76
N LEU A 99 -3.35 0.98 -3.46
CA LEU A 99 -4.61 1.70 -3.63
C LEU A 99 -4.72 3.01 -2.85
N HIS A 100 -4.08 3.14 -1.71
CA HIS A 100 -4.07 4.39 -0.95
C HIS A 100 -3.42 5.57 -1.72
N TRP A 101 -2.75 5.32 -2.86
CA TRP A 101 -2.24 6.37 -3.74
C TRP A 101 -3.33 6.96 -4.64
N VAL A 102 -4.48 6.30 -4.77
CA VAL A 102 -5.61 6.72 -5.59
C VAL A 102 -6.68 7.33 -4.69
N PRO A 103 -7.00 8.62 -4.82
CA PRO A 103 -8.00 9.28 -3.97
C PRO A 103 -9.37 8.61 -4.04
N GLU A 104 -9.80 8.21 -5.25
CA GLU A 104 -11.08 7.57 -5.58
C GLU A 104 -11.06 6.04 -5.45
N HIS A 105 -10.14 5.46 -4.69
CA HIS A 105 -9.95 4.01 -4.62
C HIS A 105 -11.18 3.23 -4.11
N SER A 106 -12.05 3.86 -3.33
CA SER A 106 -13.30 3.23 -2.89
C SER A 106 -14.23 2.94 -4.07
N ASP A 107 -14.41 3.92 -4.95
CA ASP A 107 -15.23 3.78 -6.16
C ASP A 107 -14.58 2.79 -7.13
N LEU A 108 -13.25 2.81 -7.18
CA LEU A 108 -12.47 1.90 -8.00
C LEU A 108 -12.64 0.44 -7.56
N LEU A 109 -12.66 0.18 -6.25
CA LEU A 109 -12.93 -1.15 -5.68
C LEU A 109 -14.32 -1.66 -6.07
N VAL A 110 -15.34 -0.82 -5.93
CA VAL A 110 -16.73 -1.15 -6.33
C VAL A 110 -16.79 -1.48 -7.82
N ARG A 111 -16.18 -0.65 -8.67
CA ARG A 111 -16.11 -0.90 -10.10
C ARG A 111 -15.46 -2.23 -10.45
N TRP A 112 -14.33 -2.55 -9.84
CA TRP A 112 -13.65 -3.84 -10.10
C TRP A 112 -14.51 -5.03 -9.69
N VAL A 113 -15.21 -4.94 -8.56
CA VAL A 113 -16.12 -5.99 -8.11
C VAL A 113 -17.28 -6.16 -9.08
N ASP A 114 -17.88 -5.07 -9.57
CA ASP A 114 -19.00 -5.11 -10.53
C ASP A 114 -18.58 -5.69 -11.90
N GLU A 115 -17.31 -5.52 -12.28
CA GLU A 115 -16.74 -6.02 -13.54
C GLU A 115 -16.19 -7.47 -13.42
N LEU A 116 -15.96 -7.98 -12.22
CA LEU A 116 -15.46 -9.33 -11.97
C LEU A 116 -16.58 -10.38 -12.05
N ALA A 117 -16.22 -11.58 -12.50
CA ALA A 117 -17.16 -12.70 -12.53
C ALA A 117 -17.52 -13.18 -11.11
N PRO A 118 -18.74 -13.69 -10.88
CA PRO A 118 -19.10 -14.33 -9.63
C PRO A 118 -18.13 -15.46 -9.25
N GLY A 119 -17.77 -15.54 -7.98
CA GLY A 119 -16.77 -16.47 -7.45
C GLY A 119 -15.32 -16.00 -7.58
N SER A 120 -15.07 -14.85 -8.22
CA SER A 120 -13.76 -14.20 -8.19
C SER A 120 -13.48 -13.59 -6.82
N TRP A 121 -12.22 -13.33 -6.55
CA TRP A 121 -11.76 -12.79 -5.26
C TRP A 121 -10.99 -11.48 -5.46
N ILE A 122 -11.22 -10.54 -4.56
CA ILE A 122 -10.41 -9.34 -4.44
C ILE A 122 -9.76 -9.30 -3.07
N ALA A 123 -8.46 -9.03 -3.01
CA ALA A 123 -7.67 -9.00 -1.79
C ALA A 123 -6.83 -7.71 -1.77
N VAL A 124 -7.14 -6.81 -0.86
CA VAL A 124 -6.51 -5.48 -0.79
C VAL A 124 -5.97 -5.23 0.61
N GLN A 125 -4.75 -4.74 0.69
CA GLN A 125 -4.18 -4.19 1.91
C GLN A 125 -3.74 -2.75 1.66
N ILE A 126 -4.09 -1.87 2.59
CA ILE A 126 -3.67 -0.46 2.58
C ILE A 126 -3.11 -0.05 3.94
N PRO A 127 -2.06 0.79 3.99
CA PRO A 127 -1.59 1.39 5.23
C PRO A 127 -2.63 2.37 5.77
N GLY A 128 -2.85 2.34 7.09
CA GLY A 128 -3.81 3.21 7.78
C GLY A 128 -3.14 4.16 8.78
N ASN A 129 -1.90 4.61 8.50
CA ASN A 129 -1.07 5.35 9.45
C ASN A 129 -0.92 6.85 9.13
N PHE A 130 -1.82 7.42 8.33
CA PHE A 130 -1.71 8.83 7.87
C PHE A 130 -1.90 9.86 9.00
N GLU A 131 -2.56 9.50 10.09
CA GLU A 131 -2.76 10.36 11.26
C GLU A 131 -1.79 10.05 12.42
N THR A 132 -0.80 9.17 12.19
CA THR A 132 0.20 8.86 13.21
C THR A 132 1.15 10.03 13.47
N PRO A 133 1.81 10.07 14.65
CA PRO A 133 2.73 11.17 15.01
C PRO A 133 3.83 11.41 13.97
N SER A 134 4.34 10.38 13.29
CA SER A 134 5.35 10.55 12.23
C SER A 134 4.84 11.38 11.06
N HIS A 135 3.63 11.08 10.56
CA HIS A 135 3.03 11.86 9.48
C HIS A 135 2.62 13.27 9.92
N ALA A 136 2.14 13.41 11.18
CA ALA A 136 1.84 14.71 11.77
C ALA A 136 3.09 15.59 11.89
N ALA A 137 4.22 15.02 12.31
CA ALA A 137 5.50 15.72 12.40
C ALA A 137 5.97 16.22 11.02
N VAL A 138 5.91 15.36 9.99
CA VAL A 138 6.25 15.75 8.60
C VAL A 138 5.37 16.90 8.13
N ARG A 139 4.05 16.82 8.33
CA ARG A 139 3.11 17.90 7.94
C ARG A 139 3.37 19.19 8.71
N ALA A 140 3.65 19.11 10.00
CA ALA A 140 3.92 20.27 10.84
C ALA A 140 5.20 20.98 10.42
N LEU A 141 6.26 20.24 10.13
CA LEU A 141 7.53 20.79 9.66
C LEU A 141 7.40 21.38 8.26
N ALA A 142 6.73 20.70 7.35
CA ALA A 142 6.50 21.17 5.98
C ALA A 142 5.71 22.49 5.88
N ARG A 143 4.96 22.85 6.93
CA ARG A 143 4.22 24.13 7.01
C ARG A 143 5.03 25.30 7.59
N ARG A 144 6.26 25.04 8.04
CA ARG A 144 7.15 26.08 8.58
C ARG A 144 8.02 26.67 7.46
N GLU A 145 8.41 27.95 7.60
CA GLU A 145 9.47 28.48 6.75
C GLU A 145 10.82 27.81 7.11
N PRO A 146 11.68 27.52 6.11
CA PRO A 146 11.57 27.94 4.70
C PRO A 146 10.76 26.96 3.81
N TYR A 147 10.22 25.87 4.33
CA TYR A 147 9.62 24.76 3.56
C TYR A 147 8.21 25.07 3.05
N ALA A 148 7.43 25.87 3.78
CA ALA A 148 6.02 26.11 3.51
C ALA A 148 5.71 26.52 2.08
N LYS A 149 6.55 27.38 1.50
CA LYS A 149 6.41 27.84 0.12
C LYS A 149 6.65 26.73 -0.90
N LEU A 150 7.64 25.86 -0.66
CA LEU A 150 8.02 24.77 -1.55
C LEU A 150 7.05 23.59 -1.47
N MET A 151 6.38 23.43 -0.31
CA MET A 151 5.50 22.32 -0.01
C MET A 151 4.00 22.61 -0.21
N ARG A 152 3.66 23.85 -0.66
CA ARG A 152 2.27 24.30 -0.78
C ARG A 152 1.38 23.35 -1.60
N ASP A 153 1.91 22.83 -2.69
CA ASP A 153 1.18 22.00 -3.64
C ASP A 153 1.37 20.49 -3.40
N ILE A 154 2.05 20.10 -2.33
CA ILE A 154 2.11 18.69 -1.95
C ILE A 154 0.77 18.33 -1.31
N PRO A 155 0.02 17.37 -1.86
CA PRO A 155 -1.16 16.85 -1.22
C PRO A 155 -0.72 15.96 -0.04
N PHE A 156 -0.27 16.59 1.05
CA PHE A 156 -0.10 15.84 2.30
C PHE A 156 -1.43 15.19 2.64
N ARG A 157 -1.44 13.89 2.64
CA ARG A 157 -2.64 13.13 2.94
C ARG A 157 -3.09 13.42 4.36
N VAL A 158 -4.22 14.11 4.48
CA VAL A 158 -4.83 14.54 5.74
C VAL A 158 -6.26 14.04 5.74
N GLY A 159 -6.74 13.59 6.89
CA GLY A 159 -8.10 13.10 7.04
C GLY A 159 -8.31 11.69 6.49
N ALA A 160 -9.51 11.39 6.07
CA ALA A 160 -9.93 10.04 5.70
C ALA A 160 -9.45 9.62 4.30
N VAL A 161 -8.12 9.68 4.05
CA VAL A 161 -7.53 9.05 2.85
C VAL A 161 -7.85 7.55 2.84
N VAL A 162 -7.86 6.94 4.03
CA VAL A 162 -8.28 5.56 4.25
C VAL A 162 -9.45 5.60 5.22
N GLN A 163 -10.59 5.14 4.76
CA GLN A 163 -11.81 5.09 5.54
C GLN A 163 -11.74 4.01 6.63
N SER A 164 -12.79 3.91 7.46
CA SER A 164 -12.90 2.84 8.46
C SER A 164 -13.12 1.48 7.79
N PRO A 165 -12.77 0.36 8.44
CA PRO A 165 -13.11 -0.97 7.95
C PRO A 165 -14.60 -1.13 7.69
N ALA A 166 -15.47 -0.57 8.54
CA ALA A 166 -16.92 -0.64 8.38
C ALA A 166 -17.38 0.00 7.08
N TYR A 167 -16.81 1.17 6.72
CA TYR A 167 -17.11 1.83 5.45
C TYR A 167 -16.85 0.92 4.24
N TYR A 168 -15.67 0.31 4.17
CA TYR A 168 -15.35 -0.58 3.05
C TYR A 168 -16.19 -1.86 3.08
N ALA A 169 -16.50 -2.37 4.27
CA ALA A 169 -17.37 -3.54 4.41
C ALA A 169 -18.76 -3.26 3.83
N GLU A 170 -19.38 -2.14 4.20
CA GLU A 170 -20.67 -1.71 3.68
C GLU A 170 -20.63 -1.58 2.15
N GLN A 171 -19.64 -0.87 1.61
CA GLN A 171 -19.48 -0.70 0.17
C GLN A 171 -19.39 -2.03 -0.59
N LEU A 172 -18.58 -2.97 -0.09
CA LEU A 172 -18.40 -4.28 -0.73
C LEU A 172 -19.60 -5.21 -0.52
N MET A 173 -20.26 -5.17 0.63
CA MET A 173 -21.49 -5.93 0.89
C MET A 173 -22.64 -5.45 0.02
N ASP A 174 -22.75 -4.15 -0.25
CA ASP A 174 -23.75 -3.57 -1.13
C ASP A 174 -23.61 -4.05 -2.59
N THR A 175 -22.42 -4.50 -2.99
CA THR A 175 -22.21 -5.17 -4.29
C THR A 175 -22.55 -6.66 -4.27
N GLY A 176 -22.94 -7.21 -3.13
CA GLY A 176 -23.28 -8.64 -2.97
C GLY A 176 -22.08 -9.53 -2.65
N CYS A 177 -20.94 -8.95 -2.29
CA CYS A 177 -19.76 -9.71 -1.87
C CYS A 177 -19.92 -10.35 -0.49
N LYS A 178 -19.28 -11.50 -0.30
CA LYS A 178 -18.92 -11.98 1.03
C LYS A 178 -17.57 -11.37 1.43
N VAL A 179 -17.52 -10.74 2.58
CA VAL A 179 -16.37 -9.93 2.99
C VAL A 179 -15.72 -10.44 4.26
N ASP A 180 -14.38 -10.37 4.32
CA ASP A 180 -13.55 -10.54 5.50
C ASP A 180 -12.62 -9.31 5.58
N LEU A 181 -12.92 -8.40 6.52
CA LEU A 181 -12.16 -7.18 6.73
C LEU A 181 -11.63 -7.14 8.14
N TRP A 182 -10.36 -6.72 8.26
CA TRP A 182 -9.74 -6.55 9.57
C TRP A 182 -8.66 -5.49 9.55
N GLU A 183 -8.23 -5.09 10.74
CA GLU A 183 -7.10 -4.22 10.95
C GLU A 183 -6.03 -4.92 11.79
N THR A 184 -4.79 -4.63 11.50
CA THR A 184 -3.65 -5.05 12.32
C THR A 184 -2.72 -3.88 12.55
N THR A 185 -2.37 -3.63 13.81
CA THR A 185 -1.27 -2.75 14.15
C THR A 185 -0.03 -3.59 14.41
N TYR A 186 0.92 -3.54 13.48
CA TYR A 186 2.22 -4.17 13.64
C TYR A 186 3.11 -3.29 14.53
N LEU A 187 3.67 -3.87 15.56
CA LEU A 187 4.66 -3.20 16.39
C LEU A 187 6.05 -3.56 15.84
N HIS A 188 6.58 -2.74 14.94
CA HIS A 188 7.90 -2.96 14.39
C HIS A 188 8.97 -2.55 15.41
N GLN A 189 9.86 -3.46 15.72
CA GLN A 189 11.09 -3.14 16.45
C GLN A 189 12.14 -2.72 15.42
N LEU A 190 12.40 -1.44 15.35
CA LEU A 190 13.36 -0.85 14.43
C LEU A 190 14.68 -0.59 15.16
N THR A 191 15.80 -0.75 14.44
CA THR A 191 17.16 -0.49 14.92
C THR A 191 17.87 0.46 13.96
N GLY A 192 18.87 1.18 14.46
CA GLY A 192 19.62 2.16 13.67
C GLY A 192 19.69 3.50 14.41
N GLU A 193 20.37 4.47 13.83
CA GLU A 193 20.54 5.79 14.42
C GLU A 193 19.23 6.61 14.40
N HIS A 194 18.51 6.58 13.27
CA HIS A 194 17.26 7.29 13.08
C HIS A 194 16.18 6.38 12.42
N PRO A 195 15.79 5.27 13.06
CA PRO A 195 15.13 4.17 12.40
C PRO A 195 13.72 4.52 11.87
N VAL A 196 13.01 5.43 12.55
CA VAL A 196 11.68 5.91 12.06
C VAL A 196 11.86 6.82 10.86
N LEU A 197 12.86 7.71 10.85
CA LEU A 197 13.17 8.55 9.71
C LEU A 197 13.52 7.70 8.48
N ASP A 198 14.38 6.69 8.68
CA ASP A 198 14.79 5.78 7.60
C ASP A 198 13.59 5.01 7.03
N TRP A 199 12.67 4.54 7.91
CA TRP A 199 11.45 3.88 7.48
C TRP A 199 10.57 4.78 6.60
N ILE A 200 10.30 6.03 7.03
CA ILE A 200 9.40 6.93 6.32
C ILE A 200 10.06 7.60 5.10
N THR A 201 11.39 7.58 4.99
CA THR A 201 12.13 8.13 3.84
C THR A 201 11.71 7.44 2.53
N GLY A 202 11.57 6.12 2.54
CA GLY A 202 11.13 5.35 1.37
C GLY A 202 9.63 5.36 1.11
N SER A 203 8.86 6.24 1.75
CA SER A 203 7.40 6.30 1.60
C SER A 203 6.84 7.72 1.78
N ALA A 204 6.55 8.12 3.01
CA ALA A 204 5.91 9.41 3.33
C ALA A 204 6.76 10.63 2.93
N LEU A 205 8.08 10.50 2.90
CA LEU A 205 8.99 11.59 2.57
C LEU A 205 9.33 11.69 1.07
N VAL A 206 8.92 10.73 0.23
CA VAL A 206 9.18 10.78 -1.22
C VAL A 206 8.72 12.10 -1.85
N PRO A 207 7.46 12.57 -1.65
CA PRO A 207 7.02 13.84 -2.22
C PRO A 207 7.78 15.06 -1.69
N VAL A 208 8.24 15.01 -0.44
CA VAL A 208 9.04 16.06 0.20
C VAL A 208 10.43 16.12 -0.44
N ARG A 209 11.08 14.96 -0.58
CA ARG A 209 12.41 14.84 -1.17
C ARG A 209 12.45 15.39 -2.61
N GLU A 210 11.43 15.17 -3.40
CA GLU A 210 11.33 15.63 -4.79
C GLU A 210 11.24 17.16 -4.94
N ARG A 211 10.88 17.87 -3.86
CA ARG A 211 10.73 19.34 -3.86
C ARG A 211 11.91 20.08 -3.26
N LEU A 212 12.80 19.39 -2.55
CA LEU A 212 13.92 19.99 -1.84
C LEU A 212 15.24 19.79 -2.59
N SER A 213 16.10 20.82 -2.58
CA SER A 213 17.52 20.65 -2.90
C SER A 213 18.19 19.72 -1.89
N ASP A 214 19.37 19.20 -2.22
CA ASP A 214 20.11 18.31 -1.29
C ASP A 214 20.39 18.99 0.05
N GLU A 215 20.76 20.26 0.05
CA GLU A 215 20.99 21.03 1.27
C GLU A 215 19.72 21.18 2.12
N SER A 216 18.63 21.63 1.50
CA SER A 216 17.33 21.78 2.18
C SER A 216 16.79 20.45 2.66
N TRP A 217 17.05 19.36 1.94
CA TRP A 217 16.69 18.00 2.34
C TRP A 217 17.45 17.57 3.61
N GLN A 218 18.76 17.81 3.68
CA GLN A 218 19.53 17.48 4.87
C GLN A 218 19.06 18.31 6.08
N GLN A 219 18.80 19.59 5.88
CA GLN A 219 18.25 20.44 6.93
C GLN A 219 16.88 19.95 7.40
N PHE A 220 15.96 19.62 6.49
CA PHE A 220 14.64 19.08 6.80
C PHE A 220 14.73 17.79 7.64
N ARG A 221 15.63 16.87 7.26
CA ARG A 221 15.88 15.63 8.02
C ARG A 221 16.38 15.93 9.43
N GLN A 222 17.32 16.84 9.57
CA GLN A 222 17.88 17.22 10.90
C GLN A 222 16.80 17.82 11.81
N GLU A 223 15.92 18.65 11.27
CA GLU A 223 14.82 19.23 12.04
C GLU A 223 13.70 18.22 12.35
N LEU A 224 13.53 17.20 11.52
CA LEU A 224 12.52 16.14 11.72
C LEU A 224 12.95 15.12 12.78
N ILE A 225 14.23 14.80 12.89
CA ILE A 225 14.77 13.81 13.84
C ILE A 225 14.28 14.02 15.27
N PRO A 226 14.44 15.20 15.91
CA PRO A 226 13.98 15.39 17.28
C PRO A 226 12.46 15.21 17.44
N LEU A 227 11.67 15.59 16.46
CA LEU A 227 10.21 15.41 16.48
C LEU A 227 9.82 13.92 16.43
N LEU A 228 10.57 13.13 15.66
CA LEU A 228 10.35 11.69 15.57
C LEU A 228 10.83 10.97 16.85
N ASN A 229 11.94 11.38 17.43
CA ASN A 229 12.47 10.81 18.67
C ASN A 229 11.55 11.11 19.87
N ASP A 230 10.93 12.28 19.89
CA ASP A 230 9.92 12.63 20.91
C ASP A 230 8.67 11.76 20.77
N ALA A 231 8.21 11.55 19.55
CA ALA A 231 7.03 10.74 19.26
C ALA A 231 7.27 9.22 19.41
N TYR A 232 8.49 8.77 19.16
CA TYR A 232 8.90 7.37 19.20
C TYR A 232 10.24 7.26 19.93
N PRO A 233 10.26 7.37 21.26
CA PRO A 233 11.51 7.41 22.02
C PRO A 233 12.27 6.09 21.91
N PRO A 234 13.61 6.16 21.77
CA PRO A 234 14.45 4.98 21.77
C PRO A 234 14.43 4.31 23.15
N ARG A 235 14.45 2.99 23.14
CA ARG A 235 14.55 2.14 24.33
C ARG A 235 15.99 2.06 24.83
N ALA A 236 16.16 1.50 26.03
CA ALA A 236 17.48 1.31 26.64
C ALA A 236 18.43 0.40 25.82
N ASP A 237 17.86 -0.49 24.99
CA ASP A 237 18.60 -1.37 24.08
C ASP A 237 18.89 -0.71 22.71
N GLY A 238 18.58 0.57 22.55
CA GLY A 238 18.75 1.32 21.31
C GLY A 238 17.70 1.03 20.23
N SER A 239 16.74 0.14 20.49
CA SER A 239 15.65 -0.12 19.56
C SER A 239 14.51 0.91 19.73
N THR A 240 13.70 1.06 18.69
CA THR A 240 12.50 1.90 18.70
C THR A 240 11.28 1.08 18.29
N ILE A 241 10.20 1.15 19.07
CA ILE A 241 8.92 0.53 18.67
C ILE A 241 8.16 1.49 17.78
N PHE A 242 7.87 1.03 16.57
CA PHE A 242 7.14 1.79 15.57
C PHE A 242 5.81 1.09 15.24
N PRO A 243 4.68 1.55 15.80
CA PRO A 243 3.35 1.03 15.47
C PRO A 243 2.97 1.38 14.03
N PHE A 244 2.56 0.39 13.27
CA PHE A 244 2.16 0.56 11.88
C PHE A 244 0.83 -0.13 11.61
N ARG A 245 -0.23 0.66 11.53
CA ARG A 245 -1.60 0.19 11.27
C ARG A 245 -1.77 -0.14 9.80
N ARG A 246 -2.44 -1.27 9.52
CA ARG A 246 -2.82 -1.72 8.19
C ARG A 246 -4.27 -2.20 8.19
N LEU A 247 -4.97 -1.87 7.13
CA LEU A 247 -6.31 -2.34 6.85
C LEU A 247 -6.26 -3.40 5.76
N PHE A 248 -7.03 -4.45 5.95
CA PHE A 248 -7.13 -5.61 5.06
C PHE A 248 -8.57 -5.79 4.63
N MET A 249 -8.76 -6.08 3.36
CA MET A 249 -10.05 -6.33 2.73
C MET A 249 -9.92 -7.56 1.84
N VAL A 250 -10.67 -8.59 2.13
CA VAL A 250 -10.81 -9.76 1.26
C VAL A 250 -12.28 -9.95 0.97
N ALA A 251 -12.64 -10.05 -0.30
CA ALA A 251 -14.02 -10.23 -0.72
C ALA A 251 -14.12 -11.30 -1.80
N GLU A 252 -15.11 -12.19 -1.65
CA GLU A 252 -15.58 -13.09 -2.69
C GLU A 252 -16.76 -12.43 -3.42
N VAL A 253 -16.64 -12.27 -4.71
CA VAL A 253 -17.69 -11.68 -5.56
C VAL A 253 -18.89 -12.62 -5.61
N GLY A 254 -20.04 -12.13 -5.13
CA GLY A 254 -21.30 -12.89 -5.12
C GLY A 254 -21.89 -13.11 -6.52
N GLY A 255 -22.88 -14.01 -6.61
CA GLY A 255 -23.74 -14.09 -7.79
C GLY A 255 -24.64 -12.85 -7.89
N ALA A 256 -25.14 -12.57 -9.12
CA ALA A 256 -25.88 -11.36 -9.48
C ALA A 256 -26.81 -10.85 -8.35
N ARG A 257 -26.77 -9.54 -8.13
CA ARG A 257 -27.74 -8.85 -7.23
C ARG A 257 -29.13 -9.41 -7.50
N ARG A 258 -29.77 -9.99 -6.47
CA ARG A 258 -31.22 -10.16 -6.54
C ARG A 258 -31.76 -8.74 -6.67
N SER A 259 -32.27 -8.41 -7.85
CA SER A 259 -33.09 -7.24 -8.05
C SER A 259 -34.22 -7.31 -7.03
N GLY A 260 -34.07 -6.52 -5.95
CA GLY A 260 -35.11 -6.37 -4.96
C GLY A 260 -36.35 -5.79 -5.66
N GLY A 261 -37.42 -6.52 -5.58
CA GLY A 261 -38.72 -6.08 -6.03
C GLY A 261 -39.29 -5.01 -5.10
#